data_e170407aea2ab994727c0604464f6e6b
#
_entry.id   e170407aea2ab994727c0604464f6e6b
#
_cell.length_a   1.000
_cell.length_b   1.000
_cell.length_c   1.000
_cell.angle_alpha   90.00
_cell.angle_beta   90.00
_cell.angle_gamma   90.00
#
_symmetry.space_group_name_H-M   'P 1'
#
loop_
_entity.id
_entity.type
_entity.pdbx_description
1 polymer ?
#
loop_
_entity_poly.entity_id
_entity_poly.type
_entity_poly.pdbx_seq_one_letter_code
_entity_poly.pdbx_strand_id
1 'polypeptide(L)'
;MSRTVLTVDDSKTMRDMVAFTLKQAGYHVKQAFDGQNALDVLGGEKVDCIVTDLNMPVMDGLELIKHLRQHPVHKATPILMLTTESDDTKKQAGRDAGATGWLVKPFNSDKLINTIKK
;
A
#
# COMPACT_ATOMS: atom_id res chain seq x y z
N MET A 1 19.09 6.02 -8.16
CA MET A 1 18.70 5.96 -6.75
C MET A 1 17.58 4.97 -6.55
N SER A 2 17.71 4.16 -5.52
CA SER A 2 16.69 3.15 -5.22
C SER A 2 15.54 3.76 -4.45
N ARG A 3 14.31 3.41 -4.84
CA ARG A 3 13.11 3.81 -4.13
C ARG A 3 12.62 2.65 -3.28
N THR A 4 12.01 2.94 -2.16
CA THR A 4 11.51 1.95 -1.22
C THR A 4 9.99 1.98 -1.22
N VAL A 5 9.38 0.79 -1.34
CA VAL A 5 7.93 0.61 -1.30
C VAL A 5 7.60 -0.32 -0.14
N LEU A 6 6.60 0.05 0.66
CA LEU A 6 6.04 -0.83 1.67
C LEU A 6 4.82 -1.52 1.09
N THR A 7 4.77 -2.85 1.14
CA THR A 7 3.57 -3.59 0.77
C THR A 7 2.93 -4.19 2.02
N VAL A 8 1.62 -3.99 2.16
CA VAL A 8 0.84 -4.40 3.34
C VAL A 8 -0.29 -5.31 2.87
N ASP A 9 -0.29 -6.55 3.33
CA ASP A 9 -1.32 -7.53 3.00
C ASP A 9 -1.24 -8.66 4.02
N ASP A 10 -2.38 -9.12 4.51
CA ASP A 10 -2.39 -10.23 5.46
C ASP A 10 -2.14 -11.59 4.78
N SER A 11 -2.26 -11.65 3.46
CA SER A 11 -1.91 -12.85 2.68
C SER A 11 -0.42 -12.85 2.37
N LYS A 12 0.30 -13.82 2.93
CA LYS A 12 1.73 -13.96 2.66
C LYS A 12 2.00 -14.19 1.17
N THR A 13 1.17 -15.02 0.53
CA THR A 13 1.32 -15.30 -0.90
C THR A 13 1.20 -14.02 -1.73
N MET A 14 0.20 -13.21 -1.45
CA MET A 14 0.01 -11.95 -2.18
C MET A 14 1.14 -10.96 -1.89
N ARG A 15 1.55 -10.84 -0.62
CA ARG A 15 2.69 -9.97 -0.26
C ARG A 15 3.94 -10.35 -1.04
N ASP A 16 4.22 -11.66 -1.10
CA ASP A 16 5.41 -12.16 -1.79
C ASP A 16 5.33 -11.89 -3.28
N MET A 17 4.15 -12.02 -3.90
CA MET A 17 3.96 -11.74 -5.32
C MET A 17 4.19 -10.26 -5.64
N VAL A 18 3.62 -9.38 -4.83
CA VAL A 18 3.79 -7.93 -5.00
C VAL A 18 5.25 -7.55 -4.78
N ALA A 19 5.88 -8.09 -3.74
CA ALA A 19 7.27 -7.82 -3.44
C ALA A 19 8.19 -8.27 -4.59
N PHE A 20 7.94 -9.45 -5.14
CA PHE A 20 8.72 -9.96 -6.27
C PHE A 20 8.61 -9.02 -7.47
N THR A 21 7.38 -8.62 -7.81
CA THR A 21 7.13 -7.71 -8.93
C THR A 21 7.88 -6.40 -8.76
N LEU A 22 7.82 -5.83 -7.56
CA LEU A 22 8.48 -4.55 -7.26
C LEU A 22 10.00 -4.68 -7.29
N LYS A 23 10.53 -5.75 -6.74
CA LYS A 23 11.99 -6.00 -6.76
C LYS A 23 12.50 -6.17 -8.19
N GLN A 24 11.74 -6.84 -9.04
CA GLN A 24 12.09 -6.99 -10.47
C GLN A 24 12.17 -5.64 -11.17
N ALA A 25 11.38 -4.67 -10.71
CA ALA A 25 11.37 -3.33 -11.28
C ALA A 25 12.44 -2.41 -10.66
N GLY A 26 13.25 -2.92 -9.73
CA GLY A 26 14.35 -2.16 -9.14
C GLY A 26 14.04 -1.46 -7.82
N TYR A 27 12.89 -1.74 -7.21
CA TYR A 27 12.54 -1.14 -5.92
C TYR A 27 13.07 -1.96 -4.75
N HIS A 28 13.39 -1.27 -3.66
CA HIS A 28 13.55 -1.91 -2.36
C HIS A 28 12.16 -2.10 -1.77
N VAL A 29 11.91 -3.24 -1.14
CA VAL A 29 10.57 -3.57 -0.64
C VAL A 29 10.62 -3.91 0.84
N LYS A 30 9.76 -3.25 1.61
CA LYS A 30 9.46 -3.63 3.00
C LYS A 30 8.09 -4.29 3.00
N GLN A 31 7.86 -5.20 3.92
CA GLN A 31 6.61 -5.95 3.99
C GLN A 31 5.98 -5.83 5.38
N ALA A 32 4.65 -5.77 5.41
CA ALA A 32 3.88 -5.79 6.65
C ALA A 32 2.63 -6.63 6.43
N PHE A 33 2.11 -7.24 7.50
CA PHE A 33 1.00 -8.20 7.39
C PHE A 33 -0.35 -7.61 7.83
N ASP A 34 -0.39 -6.43 8.41
CA ASP A 34 -1.62 -5.69 8.70
C ASP A 34 -1.29 -4.21 8.94
N GLY A 35 -2.32 -3.40 9.22
CA GLY A 35 -2.13 -1.97 9.39
C GLY A 35 -1.28 -1.59 10.58
N GLN A 36 -1.46 -2.28 11.72
CA GLN A 36 -0.66 -1.99 12.91
C GLN A 36 0.81 -2.37 12.67
N ASN A 37 1.04 -3.52 12.07
CA ASN A 37 2.40 -3.96 11.74
C ASN A 37 3.05 -2.99 10.74
N ALA A 38 2.27 -2.44 9.81
CA ALA A 38 2.78 -1.44 8.86
C ALA A 38 3.31 -0.21 9.60
N LEU A 39 2.57 0.29 10.58
CA LEU A 39 3.01 1.43 11.38
C LEU A 39 4.29 1.09 12.15
N ASP A 40 4.36 -0.12 12.70
CA ASP A 40 5.53 -0.59 13.44
C ASP A 40 6.75 -0.71 12.53
N VAL A 41 6.58 -1.26 11.34
CA VAL A 41 7.66 -1.43 10.35
C VAL A 41 8.18 -0.09 9.86
N LEU A 42 7.27 0.87 9.61
CA LEU A 42 7.66 2.19 9.14
C LEU A 42 8.41 2.98 10.21
N GLY A 43 7.92 2.92 11.44
CA GLY A 43 8.45 3.78 12.49
C GLY A 43 8.43 5.22 12.01
N GLY A 44 9.55 5.91 12.09
CA GLY A 44 9.71 7.26 11.56
C GLY A 44 10.41 7.31 10.20
N GLU A 45 10.63 6.17 9.55
CA GLU A 45 11.33 6.13 8.26
C GLU A 45 10.38 6.46 7.12
N LYS A 46 10.85 7.32 6.22
CA LYS A 46 10.08 7.68 5.03
C LYS A 46 10.27 6.61 3.96
N VAL A 47 9.15 6.25 3.30
CA VAL A 47 9.18 5.40 2.11
C VAL A 47 8.61 6.19 0.93
N ASP A 48 8.86 5.71 -0.28
CA ASP A 48 8.46 6.44 -1.48
C ASP A 48 7.02 6.15 -1.88
N CYS A 49 6.50 4.99 -1.49
CA CYS A 49 5.12 4.60 -1.78
C CYS A 49 4.69 3.49 -0.84
N ILE A 50 3.39 3.41 -0.58
CA ILE A 50 2.80 2.33 0.22
C ILE A 50 1.71 1.68 -0.61
N VAL A 51 1.76 0.35 -0.73
CA VAL A 51 0.75 -0.46 -1.41
C VAL A 51 0.07 -1.29 -0.33
N THR A 52 -1.23 -1.09 -0.11
CA THR A 52 -1.93 -1.79 0.97
C THR A 52 -3.22 -2.44 0.48
N ASP A 53 -3.54 -3.60 1.05
CA ASP A 53 -4.86 -4.20 0.92
C ASP A 53 -5.85 -3.42 1.80
N LEU A 54 -7.13 -3.57 1.51
CA LEU A 54 -8.22 -2.97 2.29
C LEU A 54 -8.58 -3.85 3.49
N ASN A 55 -8.87 -5.13 3.23
CA ASN A 55 -9.40 -6.04 4.25
C ASN A 55 -8.26 -6.77 4.97
N MET A 56 -7.98 -6.34 6.19
CA MET A 56 -6.93 -6.93 7.02
C MET A 56 -7.40 -6.96 8.46
N PRO A 57 -6.94 -7.95 9.28
CA PRO A 57 -7.29 -7.96 10.70
C PRO A 57 -6.57 -6.83 11.44
N VAL A 58 -7.01 -6.54 12.64
CA VAL A 58 -6.45 -5.57 13.57
C VAL A 58 -6.65 -4.13 13.10
N MET A 59 -6.12 -3.77 11.94
CA MET A 59 -6.30 -2.45 11.35
C MET A 59 -6.38 -2.60 9.83
N ASP A 60 -7.51 -2.23 9.24
CA ASP A 60 -7.71 -2.33 7.79
C ASP A 60 -7.01 -1.20 7.03
N GLY A 61 -7.06 -1.28 5.70
CA GLY A 61 -6.38 -0.30 4.85
C GLY A 61 -6.90 1.11 4.99
N LEU A 62 -8.20 1.30 5.21
CA LEU A 62 -8.77 2.63 5.39
C LEU A 62 -8.26 3.28 6.68
N GLU A 63 -8.26 2.51 7.77
CA GLU A 63 -7.74 3.00 9.04
C GLU A 63 -6.25 3.31 8.94
N LEU A 64 -5.50 2.45 8.27
CA LEU A 64 -4.07 2.67 8.05
C LEU A 64 -3.84 3.98 7.32
N ILE A 65 -4.58 4.24 6.24
CA ILE A 65 -4.45 5.47 5.48
C ILE A 65 -4.72 6.69 6.37
N LYS A 66 -5.77 6.64 7.18
CA LYS A 66 -6.11 7.74 8.07
C LYS A 66 -4.98 8.03 9.07
N HIS A 67 -4.38 6.99 9.65
CA HIS A 67 -3.24 7.15 10.54
C HIS A 67 -2.04 7.77 9.81
N LEU A 68 -1.75 7.29 8.61
CA LEU A 68 -0.60 7.79 7.84
C LEU A 68 -0.77 9.24 7.44
N ARG A 69 -2.00 9.66 7.09
CA ARG A 69 -2.27 11.04 6.70
C ARG A 69 -2.16 12.03 7.86
N GLN A 70 -2.22 11.54 9.09
CA GLN A 70 -2.02 12.36 10.29
C GLN A 70 -0.59 12.32 10.79
N HIS A 71 0.25 11.47 10.22
CA HIS A 71 1.64 11.32 10.64
C HIS A 71 2.54 12.33 9.89
N PRO A 72 3.36 13.11 10.59
CA PRO A 72 4.17 14.14 9.94
C PRO A 72 5.08 13.62 8.83
N VAL A 73 5.61 12.40 8.98
CA VAL A 73 6.52 11.81 8.00
C VAL A 73 5.77 11.27 6.77
N HIS A 74 4.56 10.74 6.97
CA HIS A 74 3.84 9.99 5.94
C HIS A 74 2.66 10.72 5.31
N LYS A 75 2.33 11.92 5.77
CA LYS A 75 1.11 12.61 5.35
C LYS A 75 1.01 12.88 3.85
N ALA A 76 2.15 12.93 3.16
CA ALA A 76 2.18 13.18 1.71
C ALA A 76 2.68 11.97 0.92
N THR A 77 2.96 10.84 1.56
CA THR A 77 3.45 9.64 0.89
C THR A 77 2.35 9.07 0.00
N PRO A 78 2.63 8.76 -1.28
CA PRO A 78 1.64 8.11 -2.12
C PRO A 78 1.21 6.76 -1.54
N ILE A 79 -0.10 6.53 -1.47
CA ILE A 79 -0.67 5.28 -0.97
C ILE A 79 -1.59 4.71 -2.03
N LEU A 80 -1.27 3.49 -2.47
CA LEU A 80 -2.03 2.78 -3.48
C LEU A 80 -2.79 1.63 -2.81
N MET A 81 -4.11 1.61 -2.98
CA MET A 81 -4.91 0.48 -2.52
C MET A 81 -4.84 -0.64 -3.57
N LEU A 82 -4.56 -1.86 -3.13
CA LEU A 82 -4.53 -3.05 -3.99
C LEU A 82 -5.37 -4.13 -3.32
N THR A 83 -6.59 -4.33 -3.80
CA THR A 83 -7.58 -5.15 -3.10
C THR A 83 -8.55 -5.79 -4.08
N THR A 84 -9.28 -6.82 -3.63
CA THR A 84 -10.34 -7.44 -4.44
C THR A 84 -11.61 -6.57 -4.49
N GLU A 85 -11.71 -5.56 -3.63
CA GLU A 85 -12.88 -4.68 -3.60
C GLU A 85 -12.90 -3.76 -4.82
N SER A 86 -14.03 -3.75 -5.52
CA SER A 86 -14.25 -2.90 -6.69
C SER A 86 -15.49 -2.01 -6.55
N ASP A 87 -16.14 -2.04 -5.40
CA ASP A 87 -17.34 -1.27 -5.09
C ASP A 87 -17.01 0.23 -5.06
N ASP A 88 -17.84 1.03 -5.75
CA ASP A 88 -17.62 2.48 -5.84
C ASP A 88 -17.67 3.17 -4.47
N THR A 89 -18.52 2.68 -3.57
CA THR A 89 -18.61 3.21 -2.21
C THR A 89 -17.30 3.02 -1.46
N LYS A 90 -16.69 1.84 -1.60
CA LYS A 90 -15.39 1.56 -0.99
C LYS A 90 -14.28 2.40 -1.59
N LYS A 91 -14.29 2.56 -2.92
CA LYS A 91 -13.30 3.41 -3.60
C LYS A 91 -13.43 4.86 -3.16
N GLN A 92 -14.65 5.36 -3.00
CA GLN A 92 -14.87 6.72 -2.53
C GLN A 92 -14.38 6.88 -1.10
N ALA A 93 -14.65 5.88 -0.23
CA ALA A 93 -14.14 5.90 1.14
C ALA A 93 -12.61 5.93 1.16
N GLY A 94 -11.96 5.21 0.25
CA GLY A 94 -10.51 5.24 0.10
C GLY A 94 -9.99 6.61 -0.27
N ARG A 95 -10.62 7.25 -1.24
CA ARG A 95 -10.25 8.62 -1.65
C ARG A 95 -10.44 9.62 -0.52
N ASP A 96 -11.56 9.51 0.18
CA ASP A 96 -11.88 10.40 1.31
C ASP A 96 -10.87 10.23 2.44
N ALA A 97 -10.37 9.02 2.65
CA ALA A 97 -9.34 8.75 3.64
C ALA A 97 -7.96 9.23 3.21
N GLY A 98 -7.76 9.47 1.91
CA GLY A 98 -6.50 10.01 1.39
C GLY A 98 -5.71 9.05 0.50
N ALA A 99 -6.33 7.99 -0.03
CA ALA A 99 -5.66 7.09 -0.97
C ALA A 99 -5.32 7.83 -2.26
N THR A 100 -4.13 7.56 -2.78
CA THR A 100 -3.66 8.17 -4.03
C THR A 100 -4.21 7.44 -5.25
N GLY A 101 -4.39 6.12 -5.15
CA GLY A 101 -4.91 5.32 -6.24
C GLY A 101 -5.54 4.03 -5.75
N TRP A 102 -6.18 3.30 -6.67
CA TRP A 102 -6.90 2.07 -6.37
C TRP A 102 -6.73 1.08 -7.50
N LEU A 103 -6.21 -0.11 -7.19
CA LEU A 103 -6.11 -1.22 -8.15
C LEU A 103 -6.87 -2.42 -7.62
N VAL A 104 -7.52 -3.17 -8.51
CA VAL A 104 -8.29 -4.36 -8.14
C VAL A 104 -7.49 -5.61 -8.45
N LYS A 105 -7.47 -6.56 -7.51
CA LYS A 105 -6.82 -7.86 -7.70
C LYS A 105 -7.66 -8.74 -8.62
N PRO A 106 -7.05 -9.63 -9.41
CA PRO A 106 -5.61 -9.84 -9.52
C PRO A 106 -4.93 -8.67 -10.23
N PHE A 107 -3.73 -8.32 -9.80
CA PHE A 107 -3.04 -7.16 -10.35
C PHE A 107 -2.27 -7.53 -11.63
N ASN A 108 -2.15 -6.54 -12.50
CA ASN A 108 -1.28 -6.62 -13.68
C ASN A 108 0.06 -5.96 -13.30
N SER A 109 1.16 -6.68 -13.52
CA SER A 109 2.48 -6.18 -13.13
C SER A 109 2.82 -4.83 -13.75
N ASP A 110 2.55 -4.68 -15.05
CA ASP A 110 2.83 -3.43 -15.75
C ASP A 110 1.99 -2.27 -15.21
N LYS A 111 0.72 -2.53 -14.93
CA LYS A 111 -0.19 -1.52 -14.39
C LYS A 111 0.24 -1.09 -12.99
N LEU A 112 0.64 -2.04 -12.15
CA LEU A 112 1.12 -1.74 -10.82
C LEU A 112 2.36 -0.84 -10.88
N ILE A 113 3.35 -1.24 -11.66
CA ILE A 113 4.60 -0.50 -11.80
C ILE A 113 4.33 0.90 -12.38
N ASN A 114 3.52 1.00 -13.42
CA ASN A 114 3.21 2.29 -14.04
C ASN A 114 2.48 3.22 -13.06
N THR A 115 1.60 2.68 -12.24
CA THR A 115 0.87 3.47 -11.24
C THR A 115 1.83 3.99 -10.17
N ILE A 116 2.76 3.18 -9.73
CA ILE A 116 3.74 3.57 -8.70
C ILE A 116 4.70 4.64 -9.22
N LYS A 117 5.09 4.56 -10.49
CA LYS A 117 6.03 5.53 -11.09
C LYS A 117 5.47 6.94 -11.15
N LYS A 118 4.17 7.07 -11.19
CA LYS A 118 3.53 8.39 -11.19
C LYS A 118 3.60 8.99 -9.79
#